data_795f971a4bd759ff8fb40adec28555e7
#
_entry.id   795f971a4bd759ff8fb40adec28555e7
#
_cell.length_a   1.000
_cell.length_b   1.000
_cell.length_c   1.000
_cell.angle_alpha   90.00
_cell.angle_beta   90.00
_cell.angle_gamma   90.00
#
_symmetry.space_group_name_H-M   'P 1'
#
loop_
_entity.id
_entity.type
_entity.pdbx_description
1 polymer ?
#
loop_
_entity_poly.entity_id
_entity_poly.type
_entity_poly.pdbx_seq_one_letter_code
_entity_poly.pdbx_strand_id
1 'polypeptide(L)'
;MKRILLAVGIALLMVSCYIRDSQPFVGSVKFEGTGYRPVYKDPEDVAKVEVSAAQALKEPGKIYTFDRYLFINELGKGIHIVDNADPKKPENVSFISIIGNYDIAVKDNWLYADNLSNLLVIDISNPKVPKLTKTIPNVIPVVSYPMLTGVYFECADPKKGVVVDWEKVSMDEQPKCYR
;
A
#
# COMPACT_ATOMS: atom_id res chain seq x y z
N MET A 1 26.93 -51.79 28.11
CA MET A 1 25.51 -51.39 28.22
C MET A 1 25.33 -49.86 28.38
N LYS A 2 26.00 -49.15 29.32
CA LYS A 2 25.86 -47.68 29.50
C LYS A 2 26.18 -46.85 28.24
N ARG A 3 27.18 -47.24 27.42
CA ARG A 3 27.52 -46.49 26.20
C ARG A 3 26.52 -46.68 25.05
N ILE A 4 25.80 -47.78 25.01
CA ILE A 4 24.75 -48.07 24.02
C ILE A 4 23.48 -47.27 24.36
N LEU A 5 23.14 -47.16 25.63
CA LEU A 5 22.00 -46.38 26.13
C LEU A 5 22.22 -44.87 25.83
N LEU A 6 23.45 -44.38 25.95
CA LEU A 6 23.78 -42.98 25.66
C LEU A 6 23.62 -42.67 24.12
N ALA A 7 24.08 -43.60 23.27
CA ALA A 7 23.96 -43.44 21.79
C ALA A 7 22.51 -43.48 21.32
N VAL A 8 21.65 -44.33 21.92
CA VAL A 8 20.21 -44.38 21.62
C VAL A 8 19.49 -43.12 22.09
N GLY A 9 19.89 -42.56 23.24
CA GLY A 9 19.32 -41.31 23.77
C GLY A 9 19.66 -40.11 22.85
N ILE A 10 20.85 -40.01 22.28
CA ILE A 10 21.26 -38.96 21.35
C ILE A 10 20.57 -39.12 19.99
N ALA A 11 20.36 -40.35 19.51
CA ALA A 11 19.64 -40.61 18.28
C ALA A 11 18.14 -40.21 18.35
N LEU A 12 17.50 -40.36 19.53
CA LEU A 12 16.11 -39.96 19.76
C LEU A 12 15.94 -38.43 19.79
N LEU A 13 16.96 -37.66 20.20
CA LEU A 13 16.93 -36.21 20.19
C LEU A 13 17.04 -35.59 18.80
N MET A 14 17.58 -36.32 17.82
CA MET A 14 17.74 -35.85 16.43
C MET A 14 16.44 -35.99 15.59
N VAL A 15 15.44 -36.72 16.08
CA VAL A 15 14.16 -36.91 15.37
C VAL A 15 13.16 -35.80 15.67
N SER A 16 13.45 -34.93 16.66
CA SER A 16 12.54 -33.87 17.11
C SER A 16 12.48 -32.63 16.23
N CYS A 17 13.27 -32.52 15.17
CA CYS A 17 13.26 -31.38 14.25
C CYS A 17 12.68 -31.71 12.88
N TYR A 18 11.70 -32.59 12.78
CA TYR A 18 10.84 -32.62 11.62
C TYR A 18 9.78 -31.51 11.84
N ILE A 19 10.13 -30.31 11.43
CA ILE A 19 9.14 -29.25 11.20
C ILE A 19 8.27 -29.78 10.07
N ARG A 20 7.15 -30.35 10.45
CA ARG A 20 6.06 -30.59 9.52
C ARG A 20 5.68 -29.20 9.04
N ASP A 21 6.05 -28.89 7.82
CA ASP A 21 5.52 -27.73 7.11
C ASP A 21 4.01 -27.97 6.98
N SER A 22 3.29 -27.65 8.06
CA SER A 22 1.85 -27.59 8.05
C SER A 22 1.52 -26.35 7.24
N GLN A 23 1.48 -26.51 5.92
CA GLN A 23 0.75 -25.57 5.07
C GLN A 23 -0.54 -25.27 5.82
N PRO A 24 -0.81 -24.02 6.19
CA PRO A 24 -2.10 -23.72 6.81
C PRO A 24 -3.13 -24.26 5.84
N PHE A 25 -4.02 -25.12 6.34
CA PHE A 25 -5.15 -25.62 5.58
C PHE A 25 -5.99 -24.39 5.25
N VAL A 26 -5.69 -23.79 4.10
CA VAL A 26 -6.55 -22.79 3.48
C VAL A 26 -7.76 -23.57 3.01
N GLY A 27 -8.74 -23.71 3.92
CA GLY A 27 -10.05 -24.21 3.55
C GLY A 27 -10.46 -23.43 2.32
N SER A 28 -10.78 -24.12 1.23
CA SER A 28 -11.24 -23.46 0.01
C SER A 28 -12.47 -22.64 0.38
N VAL A 29 -12.31 -21.34 0.48
CA VAL A 29 -13.43 -20.43 0.68
C VAL A 29 -14.33 -20.63 -0.54
N LYS A 30 -15.59 -20.99 -0.29
CA LYS A 30 -16.56 -21.18 -1.38
C LYS A 30 -16.71 -19.85 -2.11
N PHE A 31 -16.60 -19.87 -3.43
CA PHE A 31 -16.88 -18.68 -4.23
C PHE A 31 -18.38 -18.36 -4.16
N GLU A 32 -18.70 -17.15 -3.75
CA GLU A 32 -20.07 -16.67 -3.53
C GLU A 32 -20.51 -15.63 -4.58
N GLY A 33 -19.93 -15.67 -5.80
CA GLY A 33 -20.30 -14.78 -6.89
C GLY A 33 -19.74 -13.36 -6.77
N THR A 34 -18.78 -13.13 -5.86
CA THR A 34 -18.10 -11.84 -5.72
C THR A 34 -16.60 -12.00 -5.69
N GLY A 35 -15.90 -11.06 -6.27
CA GLY A 35 -14.43 -11.03 -6.27
C GLY A 35 -13.91 -9.62 -6.48
N TYR A 36 -12.61 -9.52 -6.72
CA TYR A 36 -11.96 -8.24 -6.95
C TYR A 36 -11.41 -8.15 -8.37
N ARG A 37 -11.62 -7.01 -9.01
CA ARG A 37 -11.10 -6.68 -10.33
C ARG A 37 -10.00 -5.63 -10.19
N PRO A 38 -8.84 -5.81 -10.87
CA PRO A 38 -7.79 -4.81 -10.84
C PRO A 38 -8.20 -3.57 -11.64
N VAL A 39 -7.96 -2.40 -11.06
CA VAL A 39 -8.09 -1.11 -11.71
C VAL A 39 -6.75 -0.73 -12.29
N TYR A 40 -6.68 -0.54 -13.61
CA TYR A 40 -5.45 -0.23 -14.32
C TYR A 40 -5.35 1.25 -14.65
N LYS A 41 -4.11 1.75 -14.68
CA LYS A 41 -3.73 3.06 -15.22
C LYS A 41 -2.49 2.91 -16.08
N ASP A 42 -2.33 3.84 -17.01
CA ASP A 42 -1.10 3.92 -17.79
C ASP A 42 0.08 4.37 -16.90
N PRO A 43 1.30 3.84 -17.14
CA PRO A 43 2.47 4.23 -16.35
C PRO A 43 2.74 5.74 -16.36
N GLU A 44 2.43 6.43 -17.48
CA GLU A 44 2.59 7.88 -17.60
C GLU A 44 1.63 8.64 -16.68
N ASP A 45 0.37 8.19 -16.55
CA ASP A 45 -0.61 8.77 -15.64
C ASP A 45 -0.19 8.56 -14.19
N VAL A 46 0.34 7.38 -13.86
CA VAL A 46 0.84 7.07 -12.50
C VAL A 46 2.03 7.95 -12.13
N ALA A 47 2.92 8.24 -13.09
CA ALA A 47 4.10 9.07 -12.85
C ALA A 47 3.78 10.56 -12.66
N LYS A 48 2.55 10.98 -13.01
CA LYS A 48 2.14 12.38 -12.98
C LYS A 48 1.81 12.82 -11.55
N VAL A 49 2.52 13.84 -11.08
CA VAL A 49 2.30 14.48 -9.78
C VAL A 49 1.92 15.94 -10.01
N GLU A 50 0.73 16.30 -9.54
CA GLU A 50 0.20 17.65 -9.77
C GLU A 50 -0.28 18.28 -8.47
N VAL A 51 -0.02 19.58 -8.33
CA VAL A 51 -0.60 20.39 -7.24
C VAL A 51 -1.85 21.09 -7.79
N SER A 52 -2.97 20.87 -7.12
CA SER A 52 -4.26 21.43 -7.50
C SER A 52 -4.90 22.22 -6.36
N ALA A 53 -6.03 22.87 -6.64
CA ALA A 53 -6.86 23.49 -5.61
C ALA A 53 -7.31 22.46 -4.56
N ALA A 54 -7.67 22.94 -3.39
CA ALA A 54 -8.21 22.14 -2.30
C ALA A 54 -9.39 21.27 -2.76
N GLN A 55 -9.41 20.04 -2.29
CA GLN A 55 -10.47 19.06 -2.56
C GLN A 55 -11.13 18.61 -1.26
N ALA A 56 -12.31 18.01 -1.35
CA ALA A 56 -12.98 17.44 -0.20
C ALA A 56 -12.24 16.19 0.28
N LEU A 57 -11.98 16.11 1.58
CA LEU A 57 -11.42 14.93 2.24
C LEU A 57 -12.50 13.83 2.31
N LYS A 58 -12.19 12.61 1.85
CA LYS A 58 -13.14 11.49 1.79
C LYS A 58 -12.64 10.25 2.54
N GLU A 59 -11.42 9.83 2.24
CA GLU A 59 -10.81 8.61 2.77
C GLU A 59 -9.44 8.92 3.39
N PRO A 60 -9.44 9.61 4.57
CA PRO A 60 -8.20 10.02 5.20
C PRO A 60 -7.40 8.82 5.70
N GLY A 61 -6.12 8.82 5.38
CA GLY A 61 -5.13 7.92 5.90
C GLY A 61 -4.28 8.57 6.99
N LYS A 62 -2.97 8.52 6.82
CA LYS A 62 -2.00 9.09 7.75
C LYS A 62 -2.05 10.62 7.77
N ILE A 63 -1.85 11.20 8.96
CA ILE A 63 -1.77 12.65 9.16
C ILE A 63 -0.38 12.99 9.70
N TYR A 64 0.25 13.95 9.08
CA TYR A 64 1.54 14.50 9.52
C TYR A 64 1.41 16.00 9.81
N THR A 65 2.02 16.46 10.91
CA THR A 65 2.08 17.88 11.27
C THR A 65 3.46 18.43 10.93
N PHE A 66 3.51 19.57 10.28
CA PHE A 66 4.73 20.30 10.00
C PHE A 66 4.48 21.81 10.17
N ASP A 67 5.11 22.41 11.16
CA ASP A 67 4.83 23.79 11.59
C ASP A 67 3.33 23.94 11.88
N ARG A 68 2.64 24.86 11.22
CA ARG A 68 1.20 25.07 11.32
C ARG A 68 0.38 24.27 10.30
N TYR A 69 1.02 23.48 9.42
CA TYR A 69 0.34 22.72 8.38
C TYR A 69 0.11 21.27 8.78
N LEU A 70 -1.03 20.74 8.32
CA LEU A 70 -1.31 19.31 8.34
C LEU A 70 -1.22 18.76 6.92
N PHE A 71 -0.49 17.67 6.77
CA PHE A 71 -0.46 16.86 5.56
C PHE A 71 -1.30 15.64 5.82
N ILE A 72 -2.42 15.51 5.11
CA ILE A 72 -3.39 14.42 5.30
C ILE A 72 -3.41 13.58 4.04
N ASN A 73 -2.99 12.33 4.15
CA ASN A 73 -3.06 11.39 3.05
C ASN A 73 -4.53 11.11 2.70
N GLU A 74 -4.87 11.16 1.42
CA GLU A 74 -6.10 10.63 0.84
C GLU A 74 -5.75 9.32 0.17
N LEU A 75 -6.23 8.20 0.74
CA LEU A 75 -5.80 6.85 0.36
C LEU A 75 -5.92 6.60 -1.14
N GLY A 76 -4.80 6.21 -1.76
CA GLY A 76 -4.70 5.91 -3.19
C GLY A 76 -4.71 7.12 -4.12
N LYS A 77 -4.92 8.37 -3.61
CA LYS A 77 -5.20 9.56 -4.44
C LYS A 77 -4.18 10.69 -4.26
N GLY A 78 -3.61 10.85 -3.05
CA GLY A 78 -2.65 11.90 -2.79
C GLY A 78 -2.71 12.52 -1.41
N ILE A 79 -2.42 13.83 -1.30
CA ILE A 79 -2.17 14.47 -0.02
C ILE A 79 -2.85 15.83 0.03
N HIS A 80 -3.72 16.03 1.01
CA HIS A 80 -4.26 17.35 1.34
C HIS A 80 -3.24 18.14 2.17
N ILE A 81 -3.13 19.42 1.88
CA ILE A 81 -2.37 20.38 2.69
C ILE A 81 -3.37 21.31 3.34
N VAL A 82 -3.38 21.30 4.66
CA VAL A 82 -4.31 22.07 5.48
C VAL A 82 -3.53 23.09 6.30
N ASP A 83 -3.85 24.36 6.18
CA ASP A 83 -3.35 25.41 7.08
C ASP A 83 -4.15 25.33 8.39
N ASN A 84 -3.46 24.98 9.47
CA ASN A 84 -4.03 24.81 10.81
C ASN A 84 -3.57 25.92 11.78
N ALA A 85 -3.28 27.10 11.26
CA ALA A 85 -2.88 28.25 12.08
C ALA A 85 -3.94 28.60 13.14
N ASP A 86 -5.23 28.45 12.80
CA ASP A 86 -6.33 28.44 13.75
C ASP A 86 -6.95 27.02 13.82
N PRO A 87 -6.66 26.25 14.88
CA PRO A 87 -7.21 24.90 15.03
C PRO A 87 -8.73 24.80 15.13
N LYS A 88 -9.42 25.93 15.36
CA LYS A 88 -10.88 25.99 15.34
C LYS A 88 -11.45 26.18 13.93
N LYS A 89 -10.60 26.59 12.98
CA LYS A 89 -10.96 26.83 11.58
C LYS A 89 -9.83 26.40 10.66
N PRO A 90 -9.50 25.09 10.57
CA PRO A 90 -8.49 24.61 9.65
C PRO A 90 -8.93 24.83 8.19
N GLU A 91 -8.02 25.32 7.35
CA GLU A 91 -8.30 25.61 5.94
C GLU A 91 -7.56 24.66 5.04
N ASN A 92 -8.26 23.87 4.24
CA ASN A 92 -7.68 23.06 3.20
C ASN A 92 -7.21 23.97 2.06
N VAL A 93 -5.89 24.07 1.85
CA VAL A 93 -5.30 25.07 0.94
C VAL A 93 -4.90 24.50 -0.42
N SER A 94 -4.54 23.23 -0.49
CA SER A 94 -4.18 22.57 -1.75
C SER A 94 -4.22 21.05 -1.63
N PHE A 95 -4.11 20.38 -2.80
CA PHE A 95 -4.03 18.94 -2.91
C PHE A 95 -2.90 18.55 -3.85
N ILE A 96 -2.06 17.60 -3.43
CA ILE A 96 -1.04 16.97 -4.27
C ILE A 96 -1.62 15.67 -4.77
N SER A 97 -1.91 15.58 -6.07
CA SER A 97 -2.39 14.36 -6.71
C SER A 97 -1.24 13.38 -6.91
N ILE A 98 -1.35 12.19 -6.29
CA ILE A 98 -0.38 11.11 -6.37
C ILE A 98 -1.14 9.79 -6.43
N ILE A 99 -1.23 9.18 -7.59
CA ILE A 99 -1.93 7.91 -7.77
C ILE A 99 -1.22 6.81 -6.99
N GLY A 100 -1.96 6.01 -6.23
CA GLY A 100 -1.42 4.91 -5.42
C GLY A 100 -0.59 5.37 -4.23
N ASN A 101 -0.90 6.55 -3.66
CA ASN A 101 -0.31 7.05 -2.43
C ASN A 101 -1.07 6.51 -1.21
N TYR A 102 -0.40 5.72 -0.38
CA TYR A 102 -0.96 5.13 0.85
C TYR A 102 -0.20 5.53 2.10
N ASP A 103 1.03 6.00 1.96
CA ASP A 103 1.86 6.40 3.10
C ASP A 103 2.62 7.70 2.84
N ILE A 104 2.80 8.48 3.90
CA ILE A 104 3.55 9.73 3.90
C ILE A 104 4.44 9.83 5.12
N ALA A 105 5.55 10.52 4.96
CA ALA A 105 6.42 10.93 6.08
C ALA A 105 6.98 12.33 5.82
N VAL A 106 7.16 13.10 6.88
CA VAL A 106 7.77 14.42 6.80
C VAL A 106 9.05 14.45 7.64
N LYS A 107 10.11 14.97 7.07
CA LYS A 107 11.37 15.25 7.79
C LYS A 107 11.93 16.56 7.30
N ASP A 108 12.14 17.49 8.22
CA ASP A 108 12.56 18.85 7.89
C ASP A 108 11.63 19.46 6.83
N ASN A 109 12.14 20.03 5.76
CA ASN A 109 11.36 20.61 4.67
C ASN A 109 11.02 19.59 3.55
N TRP A 110 11.08 18.29 3.84
CA TRP A 110 10.88 17.24 2.85
C TRP A 110 9.68 16.38 3.20
N LEU A 111 8.75 16.24 2.27
CA LEU A 111 7.67 15.29 2.30
C LEU A 111 8.06 14.09 1.42
N TYR A 112 8.02 12.92 2.01
CA TYR A 112 8.22 11.64 1.36
C TYR A 112 6.85 10.99 1.19
N ALA A 113 6.55 10.56 -0.03
CA ALA A 113 5.28 9.92 -0.35
C ALA A 113 5.52 8.70 -1.24
N ASP A 114 4.81 7.62 -1.00
CA ASP A 114 4.79 6.52 -1.94
C ASP A 114 3.97 6.89 -3.19
N ASN A 115 4.34 6.27 -4.31
CA ASN A 115 3.61 6.30 -5.56
C ASN A 115 3.74 4.89 -6.15
N LEU A 116 2.96 3.96 -5.61
CA LEU A 116 3.09 2.52 -5.84
C LEU A 116 4.51 2.03 -5.51
N SER A 117 5.31 1.64 -6.52
CA SER A 117 6.69 1.18 -6.32
C SER A 117 7.70 2.29 -6.10
N ASN A 118 7.34 3.54 -6.36
CA ASN A 118 8.25 4.67 -6.31
C ASN A 118 8.16 5.40 -4.97
N LEU A 119 9.25 6.05 -4.58
CA LEU A 119 9.28 7.02 -3.50
C LEU A 119 9.49 8.41 -4.08
N LEU A 120 8.56 9.30 -3.79
CA LEU A 120 8.62 10.71 -4.16
C LEU A 120 9.26 11.53 -3.04
N VAL A 121 10.09 12.50 -3.42
CA VAL A 121 10.66 13.50 -2.52
C VAL A 121 10.15 14.87 -2.96
N ILE A 122 9.37 15.50 -2.10
CA ILE A 122 8.67 16.76 -2.39
C ILE A 122 9.18 17.82 -1.42
N ASP A 123 9.64 18.94 -1.96
CA ASP A 123 10.03 20.12 -1.18
C ASP A 123 8.77 20.84 -0.68
N ILE A 124 8.66 20.95 0.64
CA ILE A 124 7.59 21.62 1.35
C ILE A 124 8.08 22.83 2.15
N SER A 125 9.23 23.42 1.79
CA SER A 125 9.69 24.68 2.38
C SER A 125 8.65 25.79 2.27
N ASN A 126 7.84 25.75 1.22
CA ASN A 126 6.59 26.51 1.11
C ASN A 126 5.43 25.53 0.90
N PRO A 127 4.69 25.16 1.96
CA PRO A 127 3.60 24.17 1.85
C PRO A 127 2.45 24.58 0.92
N LYS A 128 2.32 25.87 0.60
CA LYS A 128 1.31 26.34 -0.37
C LYS A 128 1.71 26.09 -1.84
N VAL A 129 3.01 25.84 -2.08
CA VAL A 129 3.55 25.61 -3.43
C VAL A 129 4.58 24.48 -3.36
N PRO A 130 4.16 23.25 -2.97
CA PRO A 130 5.06 22.11 -2.88
C PRO A 130 5.64 21.76 -4.26
N LYS A 131 6.87 21.23 -4.30
CA LYS A 131 7.57 20.90 -5.54
C LYS A 131 8.12 19.49 -5.49
N LEU A 132 7.75 18.64 -6.45
CA LEU A 132 8.42 17.37 -6.67
C LEU A 132 9.88 17.64 -7.07
N THR A 133 10.83 17.12 -6.29
CA THR A 133 12.26 17.31 -6.52
C THR A 133 12.94 16.04 -7.01
N LYS A 134 12.44 14.88 -6.59
CA LYS A 134 13.03 13.60 -6.96
C LYS A 134 11.99 12.49 -6.92
N THR A 135 12.10 11.57 -7.88
CA THR A 135 11.44 10.26 -7.86
C THR A 135 12.52 9.19 -7.75
N ILE A 136 12.40 8.29 -6.77
CA ILE A 136 13.28 7.14 -6.60
C ILE A 136 12.48 5.92 -7.03
N PRO A 137 12.78 5.32 -8.19
CA PRO A 137 11.95 4.27 -8.74
C PRO A 137 12.21 2.91 -8.08
N ASN A 138 11.16 2.07 -8.00
CA ASN A 138 11.22 0.66 -7.64
C ASN A 138 11.87 0.36 -6.27
N VAL A 139 11.64 1.21 -5.28
CA VAL A 139 12.14 1.02 -3.89
C VAL A 139 11.10 0.44 -2.96
N ILE A 140 9.82 0.46 -3.35
CA ILE A 140 8.70 -0.08 -2.59
C ILE A 140 8.18 -1.33 -3.30
N PRO A 141 8.12 -2.50 -2.63
CA PRO A 141 7.54 -3.70 -3.22
C PRO A 141 6.06 -3.51 -3.55
N VAL A 142 5.67 -3.73 -4.79
CA VAL A 142 4.27 -3.71 -5.21
C VAL A 142 3.75 -5.14 -5.31
N VAL A 143 2.56 -5.37 -4.80
CA VAL A 143 1.87 -6.65 -4.87
C VAL A 143 0.75 -6.60 -5.93
N SER A 144 0.66 -7.65 -6.74
CA SER A 144 -0.33 -7.75 -7.82
C SER A 144 -1.58 -8.50 -7.38
N TYR A 145 -2.06 -8.20 -6.15
CA TYR A 145 -3.25 -8.81 -5.56
C TYR A 145 -3.90 -7.86 -4.54
N PRO A 146 -5.20 -8.03 -4.21
CA PRO A 146 -5.86 -7.24 -3.18
C PRO A 146 -5.18 -7.39 -1.82
N MET A 147 -5.16 -6.36 -0.98
CA MET A 147 -4.59 -6.43 0.38
C MET A 147 -5.41 -7.32 1.34
N LEU A 148 -6.58 -7.77 0.91
CA LEU A 148 -7.46 -8.67 1.65
C LEU A 148 -7.05 -10.14 1.46
N THR A 149 -7.28 -10.97 2.46
CA THR A 149 -7.10 -12.43 2.40
C THR A 149 -8.45 -13.15 2.37
N GLY A 150 -8.49 -14.39 1.88
CA GLY A 150 -9.72 -15.14 1.74
C GLY A 150 -10.60 -14.63 0.60
N VAL A 151 -10.04 -14.01 -0.42
CA VAL A 151 -10.78 -13.39 -1.52
C VAL A 151 -10.35 -13.92 -2.89
N TYR A 152 -11.31 -14.08 -3.77
CA TYR A 152 -11.08 -14.34 -5.20
C TYR A 152 -10.88 -13.04 -5.95
N PHE A 153 -10.04 -13.04 -6.98
CA PHE A 153 -9.78 -11.86 -7.80
C PHE A 153 -9.35 -12.22 -9.22
N GLU A 154 -9.62 -11.33 -10.18
CA GLU A 154 -9.08 -11.44 -11.53
C GLU A 154 -7.56 -11.29 -11.47
N CYS A 155 -6.81 -12.25 -12.04
CA CYS A 155 -5.36 -12.19 -12.06
C CYS A 155 -4.89 -10.94 -12.81
N ALA A 156 -3.97 -10.18 -12.21
CA ALA A 156 -3.44 -8.98 -12.83
C ALA A 156 -2.70 -9.31 -14.14
N ASP A 157 -2.99 -8.55 -15.19
CA ASP A 157 -2.34 -8.64 -16.49
C ASP A 157 -1.44 -7.42 -16.70
N PRO A 158 -0.11 -7.56 -16.67
CA PRO A 158 0.83 -6.44 -16.81
C PRO A 158 0.75 -5.75 -18.20
N LYS A 159 0.10 -6.37 -19.20
CA LYS A 159 -0.13 -5.75 -20.51
C LYS A 159 -1.22 -4.68 -20.48
N LYS A 160 -2.07 -4.69 -19.46
CA LYS A 160 -3.17 -3.72 -19.31
C LYS A 160 -2.75 -2.43 -18.59
N GLY A 161 -1.51 -2.35 -18.12
CA GLY A 161 -0.99 -1.20 -17.38
C GLY A 161 -0.60 -1.56 -15.94
N VAL A 162 -0.53 -0.54 -15.10
CA VAL A 162 -0.19 -0.65 -13.68
C VAL A 162 -1.47 -0.79 -12.86
N VAL A 163 -1.53 -1.78 -11.98
CA VAL A 163 -2.66 -1.93 -11.03
C VAL A 163 -2.52 -0.86 -9.95
N VAL A 164 -3.53 -0.01 -9.85
CA VAL A 164 -3.56 1.11 -8.89
C VAL A 164 -4.57 0.91 -7.77
N ASP A 165 -5.55 0.03 -7.97
CA ASP A 165 -6.61 -0.28 -7.02
C ASP A 165 -7.28 -1.63 -7.33
N TRP A 166 -8.17 -2.08 -6.44
CA TRP A 166 -8.94 -3.30 -6.57
C TRP A 166 -10.41 -3.02 -6.26
N GLU A 167 -11.26 -3.15 -7.26
CA GLU A 167 -12.69 -2.94 -7.13
C GLU A 167 -13.42 -4.25 -6.82
N LYS A 168 -14.27 -4.24 -5.79
CA LYS A 168 -15.15 -5.38 -5.50
C LYS A 168 -16.31 -5.41 -6.49
N VAL A 169 -16.47 -6.52 -7.21
CA VAL A 169 -17.46 -6.70 -8.26
C VAL A 169 -18.18 -8.05 -8.14
N SER A 170 -19.39 -8.13 -8.69
CA SER A 170 -20.05 -9.41 -8.92
C SER A 170 -19.40 -10.13 -10.10
N MET A 171 -19.27 -11.45 -10.01
CA MET A 171 -18.64 -12.31 -11.03
C MET A 171 -19.50 -13.54 -11.25
N ASP A 172 -19.77 -13.87 -12.52
CA ASP A 172 -20.54 -15.04 -12.89
C ASP A 172 -19.74 -16.35 -12.76
N GLU A 173 -18.41 -16.24 -12.90
CA GLU A 173 -17.49 -17.38 -12.81
C GLU A 173 -16.40 -17.11 -11.76
N GLN A 174 -15.97 -18.20 -11.11
CA GLN A 174 -14.89 -18.14 -10.13
C GLN A 174 -13.55 -17.78 -10.79
N PRO A 175 -12.90 -16.68 -10.36
CA PRO A 175 -11.56 -16.31 -10.85
C PRO A 175 -10.50 -17.37 -10.50
N LYS A 176 -9.42 -17.40 -11.29
CA LYS A 176 -8.29 -18.31 -11.05
C LYS A 176 -7.40 -17.87 -9.89
N CYS A 177 -7.33 -16.56 -9.61
CA CYS A 177 -6.51 -16.01 -8.56
C CYS A 177 -7.30 -15.93 -7.24
N TYR A 178 -6.61 -16.33 -6.17
CA TYR A 178 -7.13 -16.36 -4.80
C TYR A 178 -6.01 -15.99 -3.83
N ARG A 179 -6.34 -15.33 -2.75
CA ARG A 179 -5.40 -14.97 -1.69
C ARG A 179 -5.96 -15.30 -0.31
#